data_e20a4f2091a40a7ad106d8c46c1ec072
#
_entry.id   e20a4f2091a40a7ad106d8c46c1ec072
#
_cell.length_a   1.000
_cell.length_b   1.000
_cell.length_c   1.000
_cell.angle_alpha   90.00
_cell.angle_beta   90.00
_cell.angle_gamma   90.00
#
_symmetry.space_group_name_H-M   'P 1'
#
loop_
_entity.id
_entity.type
_entity.pdbx_description
1 polymer ?
#
loop_
_entity_poly.entity_id
_entity_poly.type
_entity_poly.pdbx_seq_one_letter_code
_entity_poly.pdbx_strand_id
1 'polypeptide(L)'
;MVASSRGGRSLRDAYQSPSYRRRTDAGARTWYSGPGPRDQWPQLKLKICAASALRGRRSYWGAARLWRGDFLAVDSYNDKAAVYRSALAHLQKSHQVGRAVFSCRVHKFNRHNKLAARALLVTDTALCKLDANTFKLLKKPTPITEVGAVRVMSGDAQLAVISVPSARNDLVLGLVAPADPTPDLVGELLGVLAHRYHALTGSELIVEVESGVTTRCILGGKSRALQLPPAPPHHSPHSPHSPTPAPPFTHAHNVITYHPTSARA
;
A
#
# COMPACT_ATOMS: atom_id res chain seq x y z
N MET A 1 -28.54 -29.93 9.02
CA MET A 1 -27.09 -29.62 8.94
C MET A 1 -26.94 -28.12 9.11
N VAL A 2 -26.48 -27.65 10.27
CA VAL A 2 -26.34 -26.23 10.56
C VAL A 2 -24.87 -25.86 10.27
N ALA A 3 -24.67 -25.02 9.28
CA ALA A 3 -23.34 -24.49 8.95
C ALA A 3 -22.92 -23.49 10.04
N SER A 4 -21.91 -23.86 10.84
CA SER A 4 -21.30 -23.00 11.82
C SER A 4 -20.50 -21.90 11.12
N SER A 5 -21.02 -20.69 11.09
CA SER A 5 -20.27 -19.48 10.69
C SER A 5 -19.23 -19.20 11.76
N ARG A 6 -17.96 -19.49 11.47
CA ARG A 6 -16.84 -19.02 12.29
C ARG A 6 -16.75 -17.51 12.18
N GLY A 7 -17.34 -16.81 13.13
CA GLY A 7 -17.24 -15.37 13.27
C GLY A 7 -15.79 -14.94 13.40
N GLY A 8 -15.31 -14.14 12.47
CA GLY A 8 -13.99 -13.50 12.56
C GLY A 8 -13.97 -12.60 13.79
N ARG A 9 -12.94 -12.73 14.63
CA ARG A 9 -12.77 -11.85 15.80
C ARG A 9 -12.53 -10.42 15.31
N SER A 10 -13.22 -9.45 15.93
CA SER A 10 -13.05 -8.05 15.60
C SER A 10 -11.64 -7.58 15.98
N LEU A 11 -11.15 -6.52 15.35
CA LEU A 11 -9.89 -5.89 15.75
C LEU A 11 -9.91 -5.50 17.24
N ARG A 12 -11.06 -5.09 17.75
CA ARG A 12 -11.26 -4.73 19.16
C ARG A 12 -11.00 -5.93 20.08
N ASP A 13 -11.47 -7.12 19.71
CA ASP A 13 -11.25 -8.36 20.47
C ASP A 13 -9.78 -8.81 20.38
N ALA A 14 -9.14 -8.59 19.23
CA ALA A 14 -7.71 -8.83 19.06
C ALA A 14 -6.87 -7.93 19.98
N TYR A 15 -7.24 -6.66 20.15
CA TYR A 15 -6.57 -5.71 21.04
C TYR A 15 -6.80 -5.99 22.53
N GLN A 16 -7.94 -6.60 22.91
CA GLN A 16 -8.32 -6.85 24.30
C GLN A 16 -8.00 -8.27 24.76
N SER A 17 -7.62 -9.17 23.86
CA SER A 17 -7.36 -10.56 24.24
C SER A 17 -6.07 -10.71 25.07
N PRO A 18 -6.04 -11.61 26.08
CA PRO A 18 -4.82 -11.89 26.84
C PRO A 18 -3.68 -12.44 25.98
N SER A 19 -4.00 -13.10 24.86
CA SER A 19 -3.02 -13.58 23.88
C SER A 19 -2.41 -12.44 23.08
N TYR A 20 -3.12 -11.33 22.88
CA TYR A 20 -2.59 -10.11 22.28
C TYR A 20 -1.55 -9.45 23.19
N ARG A 21 -1.86 -9.26 24.49
CA ARG A 21 -0.90 -8.69 25.45
C ARG A 21 0.37 -9.53 25.54
N ARG A 22 0.28 -10.86 25.60
CA ARG A 22 1.45 -11.75 25.59
C ARG A 22 2.24 -11.72 24.28
N ARG A 23 1.59 -11.60 23.12
CA ARG A 23 2.28 -11.47 21.83
C ARG A 23 2.95 -10.12 21.67
N THR A 24 2.39 -9.05 22.18
CA THR A 24 3.04 -7.73 22.16
C THR A 24 4.31 -7.72 23.01
N ASP A 25 4.30 -8.39 24.17
CA ASP A 25 5.47 -8.47 25.03
C ASP A 25 6.55 -9.44 24.52
N ALA A 26 6.16 -10.61 24.01
CA ALA A 26 7.07 -11.60 23.44
C ALA A 26 7.52 -11.26 22.02
N GLY A 27 6.60 -10.75 21.18
CA GLY A 27 6.88 -10.39 19.79
C GLY A 27 7.76 -9.16 19.65
N ALA A 28 7.66 -8.20 20.60
CA ALA A 28 8.55 -7.05 20.62
C ALA A 28 10.03 -7.45 20.75
N ARG A 29 10.32 -8.54 21.48
CA ARG A 29 11.69 -9.01 21.66
C ARG A 29 12.27 -9.75 20.45
N THR A 30 11.44 -10.40 19.63
CA THR A 30 11.90 -11.20 18.48
C THR A 30 11.88 -10.43 17.16
N TRP A 31 11.09 -9.36 17.06
CA TRP A 31 10.90 -8.61 15.80
C TRP A 31 11.73 -7.34 15.73
N TYR A 32 12.37 -6.93 16.82
CA TYR A 32 13.12 -5.70 16.90
C TYR A 32 14.49 -5.90 17.56
N SER A 33 15.53 -5.84 16.77
CA SER A 33 16.93 -5.72 17.21
C SER A 33 17.37 -4.25 17.38
N GLY A 34 16.46 -3.33 17.66
CA GLY A 34 16.75 -1.89 17.78
C GLY A 34 16.61 -1.33 19.18
N PRO A 35 17.00 -0.07 19.43
CA PRO A 35 16.98 0.55 20.76
C PRO A 35 15.55 0.77 21.25
N GLY A 36 15.10 -0.03 22.16
CA GLY A 36 13.93 0.15 23.00
C GLY A 36 12.55 -0.09 22.39
N PRO A 37 11.70 -0.92 23.02
CA PRO A 37 10.38 -1.28 22.50
C PRO A 37 9.37 -0.12 22.49
N ARG A 38 9.57 0.94 23.26
CA ARG A 38 8.58 2.03 23.40
C ARG A 38 8.50 2.95 22.18
N ASP A 39 9.61 3.22 21.54
CA ASP A 39 9.66 4.12 20.35
C ASP A 39 9.05 3.46 19.11
N GLN A 40 8.87 2.15 19.14
CA GLN A 40 8.38 1.35 18.02
C GLN A 40 6.90 0.95 18.16
N TRP A 41 6.26 1.27 19.27
CA TRP A 41 4.85 0.94 19.51
C TRP A 41 3.87 1.45 18.43
N PRO A 42 4.04 2.66 17.89
CA PRO A 42 3.18 3.11 16.79
C PRO A 42 3.27 2.20 15.56
N GLN A 43 4.47 1.74 15.21
CA GLN A 43 4.68 0.81 14.10
C GLN A 43 4.14 -0.58 14.40
N LEU A 44 4.26 -1.06 15.64
CA LEU A 44 3.72 -2.35 16.05
C LEU A 44 2.20 -2.39 15.86
N LYS A 45 1.49 -1.33 16.22
CA LYS A 45 0.04 -1.22 15.98
C LYS A 45 -0.29 -1.35 14.48
N LEU A 46 0.44 -0.64 13.62
CA LEU A 46 0.25 -0.71 12.17
C LEU A 46 0.54 -2.10 11.62
N LYS A 47 1.60 -2.75 12.09
CA LYS A 47 1.95 -4.13 11.69
C LYS A 47 0.88 -5.14 12.11
N ILE A 48 0.30 -4.98 13.28
CA ILE A 48 -0.81 -5.83 13.73
C ILE A 48 -2.04 -5.62 12.86
N CYS A 49 -2.36 -4.36 12.51
CA CYS A 49 -3.45 -4.07 11.59
C CYS A 49 -3.21 -4.70 10.22
N ALA A 50 -1.98 -4.64 9.68
CA ALA A 50 -1.62 -5.30 8.43
C ALA A 50 -1.75 -6.82 8.54
N ALA A 51 -1.23 -7.43 9.60
CA ALA A 51 -1.32 -8.88 9.82
C ALA A 51 -2.77 -9.36 9.91
N SER A 52 -3.62 -8.61 10.63
CA SER A 52 -5.05 -8.89 10.73
C SER A 52 -5.75 -8.77 9.38
N ALA A 53 -5.51 -7.69 8.65
CA ALA A 53 -6.11 -7.43 7.35
C ALA A 53 -5.69 -8.47 6.29
N LEU A 54 -4.42 -8.86 6.28
CA LEU A 54 -3.86 -9.84 5.34
C LEU A 54 -4.24 -11.29 5.69
N ARG A 55 -4.62 -11.58 6.92
CA ARG A 55 -5.07 -12.90 7.39
C ARG A 55 -4.11 -14.04 7.03
N GLY A 56 -2.80 -13.78 7.01
CA GLY A 56 -1.77 -14.76 6.64
C GLY A 56 -1.70 -15.11 5.16
N ARG A 57 -2.51 -14.48 4.28
CA ARG A 57 -2.54 -14.78 2.85
C ARG A 57 -1.45 -14.08 2.03
N ARG A 58 -0.72 -13.12 2.63
CA ARG A 58 0.44 -12.47 2.04
C ARG A 58 1.61 -12.59 3.02
N SER A 59 2.65 -13.31 2.64
CA SER A 59 3.84 -13.54 3.47
C SER A 59 4.84 -12.37 3.38
N TYR A 60 4.95 -11.74 2.21
CA TYR A 60 5.90 -10.66 1.92
C TYR A 60 5.25 -9.30 2.20
N TRP A 61 5.15 -8.92 3.47
CA TRP A 61 4.53 -7.65 3.85
C TRP A 61 5.39 -6.80 4.81
N GLY A 62 6.69 -7.09 4.87
CA GLY A 62 7.65 -6.29 5.61
C GLY A 62 7.52 -6.38 7.13
N ALA A 63 6.99 -7.48 7.68
CA ALA A 63 6.77 -7.65 9.12
C ALA A 63 8.02 -7.42 9.97
N ALA A 64 9.16 -7.92 9.50
CA ALA A 64 10.43 -7.83 10.20
C ALA A 64 11.17 -6.50 10.00
N ARG A 65 10.73 -5.68 9.03
CA ARG A 65 11.43 -4.44 8.66
C ARG A 65 10.91 -3.23 9.43
N LEU A 66 11.76 -2.22 9.57
CA LEU A 66 11.35 -0.92 10.09
C LEU A 66 10.46 -0.21 9.04
N TRP A 67 9.25 0.18 9.43
CA TRP A 67 8.35 0.95 8.60
C TRP A 67 8.66 2.45 8.73
N ARG A 68 8.73 3.14 7.61
CA ARG A 68 9.13 4.55 7.57
C ARG A 68 7.93 5.50 7.54
N GLY A 69 6.80 5.06 7.01
CA GLY A 69 5.60 5.89 6.87
C GLY A 69 5.77 6.92 5.75
N ASP A 70 6.28 8.08 6.06
CA ASP A 70 6.40 9.18 5.12
C ASP A 70 7.70 9.13 4.31
N PHE A 71 7.74 8.25 3.28
CA PHE A 71 8.92 8.03 2.44
C PHE A 71 9.31 9.27 1.62
N LEU A 72 8.35 10.11 1.23
CA LEU A 72 8.65 11.30 0.44
C LEU A 72 9.34 12.40 1.24
N ALA A 73 9.24 12.36 2.57
CA ALA A 73 9.90 13.32 3.45
C ALA A 73 11.38 12.99 3.72
N VAL A 74 11.84 11.78 3.34
CA VAL A 74 13.18 11.28 3.64
C VAL A 74 14.12 11.53 2.46
N ASP A 75 15.19 12.28 2.68
CA ASP A 75 16.11 12.71 1.62
C ASP A 75 16.79 11.52 0.90
N SER A 76 17.11 10.45 1.61
CA SER A 76 17.70 9.24 1.01
C SER A 76 16.74 8.47 0.08
N TYR A 77 15.43 8.71 0.17
CA TYR A 77 14.41 8.04 -0.66
C TYR A 77 13.78 8.98 -1.69
N ASN A 78 13.99 10.28 -1.56
CA ASN A 78 13.39 11.26 -2.44
C ASN A 78 14.33 12.47 -2.60
N ASP A 79 14.91 12.62 -3.76
CA ASP A 79 15.76 13.77 -4.16
C ASP A 79 15.03 15.12 -4.03
N LYS A 80 13.70 15.10 -4.01
CA LYS A 80 12.84 16.29 -3.86
C LYS A 80 12.16 16.36 -2.49
N ALA A 81 12.72 15.73 -1.45
CA ALA A 81 12.11 15.70 -0.13
C ALA A 81 11.88 17.10 0.47
N ALA A 82 12.77 18.05 0.22
CA ALA A 82 12.58 19.45 0.65
C ALA A 82 11.37 20.09 -0.03
N VAL A 83 11.18 19.86 -1.34
CA VAL A 83 10.00 20.34 -2.09
C VAL A 83 8.73 19.70 -1.55
N TYR A 84 8.78 18.40 -1.28
CA TYR A 84 7.64 17.70 -0.69
C TYR A 84 7.27 18.24 0.69
N ARG A 85 8.25 18.44 1.60
CA ARG A 85 7.98 18.99 2.94
C ARG A 85 7.34 20.37 2.86
N SER A 86 7.80 21.24 1.97
CA SER A 86 7.19 22.55 1.72
C SER A 86 5.76 22.43 1.17
N ALA A 87 5.55 21.55 0.19
CA ALA A 87 4.22 21.31 -0.37
C ALA A 87 3.25 20.73 0.67
N LEU A 88 3.71 19.79 1.52
CA LEU A 88 2.90 19.24 2.60
C LEU A 88 2.46 20.31 3.60
N ALA A 89 3.37 21.18 4.02
CA ALA A 89 3.03 22.29 4.92
C ALA A 89 1.97 23.22 4.30
N HIS A 90 2.09 23.51 3.00
CA HIS A 90 1.10 24.28 2.26
C HIS A 90 -0.27 23.55 2.20
N LEU A 91 -0.27 22.24 1.89
CA LEU A 91 -1.50 21.44 1.84
C LEU A 91 -2.21 21.39 3.20
N GLN A 92 -1.47 21.24 4.28
CA GLN A 92 -2.00 21.26 5.64
C GLN A 92 -2.67 22.59 5.97
N LYS A 93 -2.06 23.69 5.56
CA LYS A 93 -2.58 25.06 5.81
C LYS A 93 -3.77 25.40 4.93
N SER A 94 -3.72 25.09 3.62
CA SER A 94 -4.70 25.55 2.63
C SER A 94 -5.86 24.59 2.39
N HIS A 95 -5.61 23.29 2.53
CA HIS A 95 -6.60 22.24 2.28
C HIS A 95 -7.00 21.45 3.53
N GLN A 96 -6.47 21.86 4.71
CA GLN A 96 -6.74 21.21 5.99
C GLN A 96 -6.51 19.69 5.95
N VAL A 97 -5.59 19.25 5.08
CA VAL A 97 -5.18 17.85 5.08
C VAL A 97 -4.47 17.55 6.39
N GLY A 98 -4.80 16.43 7.01
CA GLY A 98 -4.24 16.04 8.30
C GLY A 98 -2.74 15.73 8.25
N ARG A 99 -2.24 15.15 9.33
CA ARG A 99 -0.84 14.75 9.42
C ARG A 99 -0.53 13.61 8.44
N ALA A 100 0.59 13.69 7.73
CA ALA A 100 1.08 12.60 6.90
C ALA A 100 1.37 11.36 7.77
N VAL A 101 0.88 10.21 7.37
CA VAL A 101 1.10 8.92 8.03
C VAL A 101 1.73 7.89 7.11
N PHE A 102 1.59 8.08 5.79
CA PHE A 102 2.27 7.29 4.78
C PHE A 102 2.39 8.11 3.49
N SER A 103 3.51 7.99 2.80
CA SER A 103 3.66 8.55 1.46
C SER A 103 4.63 7.73 0.62
N CYS A 104 4.42 7.69 -0.69
CA CYS A 104 5.38 7.09 -1.62
C CYS A 104 5.16 7.61 -3.05
N ARG A 105 6.16 7.38 -3.92
CA ARG A 105 5.95 7.50 -5.37
C ARG A 105 5.12 6.34 -5.88
N VAL A 106 4.25 6.60 -6.86
CA VAL A 106 3.40 5.57 -7.45
C VAL A 106 3.31 5.72 -8.96
N HIS A 107 3.16 4.62 -9.65
CA HIS A 107 2.69 4.57 -11.02
C HIS A 107 1.18 4.33 -10.99
N LYS A 108 0.42 5.30 -11.44
CA LYS A 108 -1.04 5.21 -11.50
C LYS A 108 -1.50 4.87 -12.91
N PHE A 109 -2.24 3.79 -13.06
CA PHE A 109 -2.96 3.50 -14.29
C PHE A 109 -4.33 4.18 -14.28
N ASN A 110 -4.68 4.89 -15.34
CA ASN A 110 -5.90 5.70 -15.38
C ASN A 110 -6.96 5.14 -16.34
N ARG A 111 -8.17 5.70 -16.30
CA ARG A 111 -9.30 5.30 -17.15
C ARG A 111 -9.06 5.45 -18.65
N HIS A 112 -8.06 6.23 -19.06
CA HIS A 112 -7.70 6.46 -20.47
C HIS A 112 -6.57 5.52 -20.92
N ASN A 113 -6.30 4.44 -20.17
CA ASN A 113 -5.23 3.48 -20.43
C ASN A 113 -3.82 4.09 -20.43
N LYS A 114 -3.64 5.19 -19.72
CA LYS A 114 -2.35 5.86 -19.62
C LYS A 114 -1.74 5.66 -18.24
N LEU A 115 -0.46 5.39 -18.25
CA LEU A 115 0.38 5.42 -17.07
C LEU A 115 0.71 6.85 -16.72
N ALA A 116 0.69 7.17 -15.42
CA ALA A 116 1.10 8.47 -14.92
C ALA A 116 1.90 8.31 -13.63
N ALA A 117 3.12 8.85 -13.60
CA ALA A 117 3.88 8.99 -12.38
C ALA A 117 3.15 9.97 -11.45
N ARG A 118 2.97 9.59 -10.20
CA ARG A 118 2.26 10.35 -9.17
C ARG A 118 2.96 10.15 -7.81
N ALA A 119 2.53 10.94 -6.85
CA ALA A 119 2.82 10.68 -5.45
C ALA A 119 1.51 10.40 -4.72
N LEU A 120 1.54 9.41 -3.85
CA LEU A 120 0.47 9.08 -2.92
C LEU A 120 0.85 9.65 -1.55
N LEU A 121 -0.05 10.38 -0.94
CA LEU A 121 0.01 10.79 0.45
C LEU A 121 -1.24 10.27 1.16
N VAL A 122 -1.03 9.56 2.25
CA VAL A 122 -2.08 9.17 3.19
C VAL A 122 -1.91 10.01 4.43
N THR A 123 -2.94 10.73 4.79
CA THR A 123 -3.01 11.45 6.07
C THR A 123 -3.78 10.64 7.09
N ASP A 124 -3.95 11.16 8.28
CA ASP A 124 -4.79 10.56 9.32
C ASP A 124 -6.27 10.47 8.93
N THR A 125 -6.73 11.22 7.91
CA THR A 125 -8.15 11.27 7.50
C THR A 125 -8.40 11.01 6.02
N ALA A 126 -7.40 11.18 5.14
CA ALA A 126 -7.63 11.18 3.69
C ALA A 126 -6.47 10.60 2.87
N LEU A 127 -6.83 10.17 1.66
CA LEU A 127 -5.92 9.81 0.57
C LEU A 127 -5.79 11.00 -0.38
N CYS A 128 -4.55 11.45 -0.61
CA CYS A 128 -4.24 12.55 -1.50
C CYS A 128 -3.42 12.08 -2.70
N LYS A 129 -3.86 12.44 -3.90
CA LYS A 129 -3.08 12.22 -5.13
C LYS A 129 -2.34 13.49 -5.47
N LEU A 130 -1.02 13.41 -5.50
CA LEU A 130 -0.15 14.54 -5.76
C LEU A 130 0.57 14.38 -7.11
N ASP A 131 0.96 15.49 -7.68
CA ASP A 131 1.89 15.50 -8.80
C ASP A 131 3.25 14.94 -8.36
N ALA A 132 3.89 14.14 -9.21
CA ALA A 132 5.13 13.45 -8.84
C ALA A 132 6.34 14.36 -8.63
N ASN A 133 6.32 15.56 -9.20
CA ASN A 133 7.45 16.48 -9.18
C ASN A 133 7.24 17.69 -8.27
N THR A 134 6.05 18.27 -8.32
CA THR A 134 5.70 19.49 -7.58
C THR A 134 4.95 19.21 -6.30
N PHE A 135 4.47 17.98 -6.11
CA PHE A 135 3.63 17.52 -4.98
C PHE A 135 2.36 18.36 -4.78
N LYS A 136 1.93 19.08 -5.82
CA LYS A 136 0.64 19.78 -5.80
C LYS A 136 -0.51 18.79 -5.82
N LEU A 137 -1.57 19.11 -5.11
CA LEU A 137 -2.78 18.31 -5.08
C LEU A 137 -3.45 18.28 -6.46
N LEU A 138 -3.68 17.11 -7.02
CA LEU A 138 -4.27 16.94 -8.35
C LEU A 138 -5.80 16.91 -8.35
N LYS A 139 -6.38 16.48 -7.23
CA LYS A 139 -7.82 16.37 -7.02
C LYS A 139 -8.13 16.53 -5.54
N LYS A 140 -9.39 16.82 -5.21
CA LYS A 140 -9.87 16.81 -3.83
C LYS A 140 -9.42 15.52 -3.11
N PRO A 141 -8.92 15.62 -1.87
CA PRO A 141 -8.61 14.45 -1.05
C PRO A 141 -9.81 13.50 -0.96
N THR A 142 -9.53 12.21 -1.00
CA THR A 142 -10.56 11.18 -0.81
C THR A 142 -10.56 10.80 0.67
N PRO A 143 -11.65 10.97 1.42
CA PRO A 143 -11.73 10.53 2.81
C PRO A 143 -11.42 9.04 2.92
N ILE A 144 -10.69 8.63 3.96
CA ILE A 144 -10.40 7.21 4.20
C ILE A 144 -11.70 6.45 4.45
N THR A 145 -12.71 7.08 5.02
CA THR A 145 -14.05 6.50 5.26
C THR A 145 -14.80 6.15 3.98
N GLU A 146 -14.41 6.70 2.83
CA GLU A 146 -15.01 6.37 1.52
C GLU A 146 -14.31 5.19 0.83
N VAL A 147 -13.25 4.64 1.41
CA VAL A 147 -12.57 3.45 0.89
C VAL A 147 -13.47 2.24 1.13
N GLY A 148 -13.96 1.61 0.05
CA GLY A 148 -14.80 0.43 0.15
C GLY A 148 -14.01 -0.86 0.37
N ALA A 149 -12.90 -1.02 -0.37
CA ALA A 149 -12.01 -2.18 -0.24
C ALA A 149 -10.61 -1.88 -0.76
N VAL A 150 -9.65 -2.70 -0.34
CA VAL A 150 -8.30 -2.70 -0.92
C VAL A 150 -7.96 -4.11 -1.38
N ARG A 151 -7.58 -4.26 -2.66
CA ARG A 151 -7.13 -5.53 -3.25
C ARG A 151 -5.63 -5.50 -3.42
N VAL A 152 -4.99 -6.59 -3.03
CA VAL A 152 -3.54 -6.80 -3.17
C VAL A 152 -3.25 -8.23 -3.59
N MET A 153 -2.07 -8.48 -4.14
CA MET A 153 -1.64 -9.82 -4.51
C MET A 153 -0.99 -10.53 -3.32
N SER A 154 -1.05 -11.86 -3.29
CA SER A 154 -0.46 -12.68 -2.21
C SER A 154 1.06 -12.69 -2.21
N GLY A 155 1.69 -12.47 -3.38
CA GLY A 155 3.15 -12.37 -3.52
C GLY A 155 3.72 -11.01 -3.08
N ASP A 156 4.92 -10.71 -3.55
CA ASP A 156 5.69 -9.50 -3.22
C ASP A 156 5.38 -8.30 -4.12
N ALA A 157 4.49 -8.47 -5.11
CA ALA A 157 4.11 -7.40 -6.03
C ALA A 157 3.69 -6.13 -5.30
N GLN A 158 4.31 -5.02 -5.66
CA GLN A 158 4.02 -3.70 -5.08
C GLN A 158 2.82 -3.06 -5.79
N LEU A 159 1.71 -3.80 -5.85
CA LEU A 159 0.47 -3.43 -6.53
C LEU A 159 -0.67 -3.37 -5.53
N ALA A 160 -1.39 -2.26 -5.52
CA ALA A 160 -2.62 -2.09 -4.75
C ALA A 160 -3.75 -1.52 -5.63
N VAL A 161 -4.95 -2.05 -5.47
CA VAL A 161 -6.17 -1.54 -6.06
C VAL A 161 -7.07 -1.07 -4.92
N ILE A 162 -7.26 0.24 -4.81
CA ILE A 162 -8.11 0.85 -3.79
C ILE A 162 -9.45 1.20 -4.42
N SER A 163 -10.50 0.55 -3.96
CA SER A 163 -11.87 0.80 -4.41
C SER A 163 -12.46 1.98 -3.63
N VAL A 164 -13.00 2.93 -4.39
CA VAL A 164 -13.70 4.11 -3.86
C VAL A 164 -15.06 4.16 -4.55
N PRO A 165 -16.11 3.55 -3.98
CA PRO A 165 -17.42 3.41 -4.61
C PRO A 165 -18.02 4.74 -5.07
N SER A 166 -17.87 5.80 -4.28
CA SER A 166 -18.35 7.15 -4.61
C SER A 166 -17.70 7.72 -5.88
N ALA A 167 -16.46 7.34 -6.20
CA ALA A 167 -15.72 7.81 -7.36
C ALA A 167 -16.01 7.02 -8.64
N ARG A 168 -16.73 5.90 -8.57
CA ARG A 168 -16.98 4.96 -9.68
C ARG A 168 -15.70 4.52 -10.41
N ASN A 169 -14.56 4.63 -9.76
CA ASN A 169 -13.25 4.26 -10.29
C ASN A 169 -12.34 3.82 -9.16
N ASP A 170 -11.67 2.71 -9.39
CA ASP A 170 -10.61 2.26 -8.51
C ASP A 170 -9.32 3.07 -8.71
N LEU A 171 -8.51 3.15 -7.67
CA LEU A 171 -7.15 3.63 -7.76
C LEU A 171 -6.23 2.41 -7.96
N VAL A 172 -5.76 2.22 -9.19
CA VAL A 172 -4.79 1.19 -9.54
C VAL A 172 -3.39 1.79 -9.40
N LEU A 173 -2.62 1.30 -8.44
CA LEU A 173 -1.36 1.88 -8.01
C LEU A 173 -0.26 0.82 -7.98
N GLY A 174 0.77 0.98 -8.81
CA GLY A 174 2.06 0.33 -8.61
C GLY A 174 2.90 1.21 -7.67
N LEU A 175 3.22 0.72 -6.48
CA LEU A 175 4.01 1.47 -5.51
C LEU A 175 5.49 1.36 -5.90
N VAL A 176 6.20 2.49 -5.89
CA VAL A 176 7.61 2.55 -6.27
C VAL A 176 8.44 2.55 -5.01
N ALA A 177 9.03 1.39 -4.72
CA ALA A 177 9.91 1.22 -3.59
C ALA A 177 11.27 1.88 -3.85
N PRO A 178 11.92 2.44 -2.83
CA PRO A 178 13.33 2.82 -2.89
C PRO A 178 14.22 1.60 -3.15
N ALA A 179 15.40 1.82 -3.71
CA ALA A 179 16.24 0.74 -4.19
C ALA A 179 16.77 -0.19 -3.07
N ASP A 180 17.25 0.36 -1.96
CA ASP A 180 17.87 -0.45 -0.90
C ASP A 180 17.71 0.20 0.49
N PRO A 181 17.30 -0.58 1.50
CA PRO A 181 16.64 -1.88 1.41
C PRO A 181 15.21 -1.74 0.88
N THR A 182 14.83 -2.54 -0.10
CA THR A 182 13.50 -2.46 -0.72
C THR A 182 12.40 -2.72 0.32
N PRO A 183 11.60 -1.73 0.72
CA PRO A 183 10.51 -1.92 1.65
C PRO A 183 9.31 -2.59 0.97
N ASP A 184 8.49 -3.32 1.73
CA ASP A 184 7.16 -3.68 1.27
C ASP A 184 6.19 -2.53 1.54
N LEU A 185 6.04 -1.65 0.56
CA LEU A 185 5.15 -0.48 0.65
C LEU A 185 3.68 -0.88 0.70
N VAL A 186 3.30 -2.02 0.10
CA VAL A 186 1.92 -2.52 0.14
C VAL A 186 1.54 -2.93 1.55
N GLY A 187 2.40 -3.66 2.25
CA GLY A 187 2.14 -4.05 3.64
C GLY A 187 2.02 -2.85 4.56
N GLU A 188 2.89 -1.87 4.39
CA GLU A 188 2.86 -0.64 5.19
C GLU A 188 1.62 0.21 4.89
N LEU A 189 1.29 0.41 3.62
CA LEU A 189 0.07 1.09 3.19
C LEU A 189 -1.19 0.44 3.78
N LEU A 190 -1.28 -0.90 3.74
CA LEU A 190 -2.41 -1.64 4.30
C LEU A 190 -2.52 -1.47 5.81
N GLY A 191 -1.41 -1.56 6.53
CA GLY A 191 -1.41 -1.35 7.98
C GLY A 191 -1.90 0.03 8.36
N VAL A 192 -1.45 1.06 7.63
CA VAL A 192 -1.88 2.44 7.83
C VAL A 192 -3.37 2.60 7.50
N LEU A 193 -3.83 2.11 6.34
CA LEU A 193 -5.23 2.25 5.94
C LEU A 193 -6.16 1.50 6.88
N ALA A 194 -5.86 0.24 7.23
CA ALA A 194 -6.68 -0.55 8.14
C ALA A 194 -6.78 0.11 9.52
N HIS A 195 -5.66 0.60 10.05
CA HIS A 195 -5.65 1.31 11.34
C HIS A 195 -6.47 2.60 11.29
N ARG A 196 -6.31 3.42 10.24
CA ARG A 196 -7.02 4.69 10.13
C ARG A 196 -8.49 4.51 9.83
N TYR A 197 -8.83 3.58 8.95
CA TYR A 197 -10.22 3.26 8.65
C TYR A 197 -10.98 2.84 9.92
N HIS A 198 -10.38 1.92 10.70
CA HIS A 198 -10.98 1.49 11.96
C HIS A 198 -11.11 2.64 12.96
N ALA A 199 -10.09 3.49 13.10
CA ALA A 199 -10.12 4.64 14.01
C ALA A 199 -11.22 5.67 13.65
N LEU A 200 -11.54 5.80 12.36
CA LEU A 200 -12.53 6.79 11.87
C LEU A 200 -13.96 6.23 11.81
N THR A 201 -14.11 4.91 11.58
CA THR A 201 -15.43 4.30 11.33
C THR A 201 -15.88 3.32 12.41
N GLY A 202 -14.96 2.85 13.25
CA GLY A 202 -15.20 1.73 14.18
C GLY A 202 -15.29 0.35 13.50
N SER A 203 -15.14 0.29 12.16
CA SER A 203 -15.31 -0.92 11.36
C SER A 203 -13.97 -1.41 10.78
N GLU A 204 -13.90 -2.65 10.35
CA GLU A 204 -12.74 -3.20 9.67
C GLU A 204 -12.74 -2.81 8.18
N LEU A 205 -11.56 -2.43 7.67
CA LEU A 205 -11.37 -2.23 6.23
C LEU A 205 -11.41 -3.58 5.52
N ILE A 206 -12.18 -3.67 4.44
CA ILE A 206 -12.21 -4.86 3.60
C ILE A 206 -10.90 -4.95 2.83
N VAL A 207 -10.14 -6.03 3.07
CA VAL A 207 -8.91 -6.34 2.34
C VAL A 207 -9.04 -7.69 1.66
N GLU A 208 -8.92 -7.67 0.34
CA GLU A 208 -8.96 -8.86 -0.52
C GLU A 208 -7.53 -9.19 -0.95
N VAL A 209 -7.07 -10.39 -0.61
CA VAL A 209 -5.75 -10.88 -1.03
C VAL A 209 -5.95 -11.93 -2.10
N GLU A 210 -5.54 -11.59 -3.31
CA GLU A 210 -5.66 -12.43 -4.48
C GLU A 210 -4.48 -13.40 -4.58
N SER A 211 -4.78 -14.68 -4.61
CA SER A 211 -3.76 -15.76 -4.70
C SER A 211 -3.30 -16.05 -6.12
N GLY A 212 -4.03 -15.59 -7.12
CA GLY A 212 -3.70 -15.78 -8.54
C GLY A 212 -2.85 -14.63 -9.11
N VAL A 213 -2.58 -14.74 -10.40
CA VAL A 213 -1.87 -13.68 -11.17
C VAL A 213 -2.82 -12.59 -11.69
N THR A 214 -4.12 -12.72 -11.44
CA THR A 214 -5.12 -11.81 -11.99
C THR A 214 -6.05 -11.31 -10.88
N THR A 215 -6.32 -10.02 -10.87
CA THR A 215 -7.38 -9.37 -10.06
C THR A 215 -8.25 -8.49 -10.95
N ARG A 216 -9.29 -7.89 -10.38
CA ARG A 216 -10.19 -7.00 -11.12
C ARG A 216 -10.10 -5.58 -10.60
N CYS A 217 -10.31 -4.61 -11.51
CA CYS A 217 -10.46 -3.21 -11.15
C CYS A 217 -11.55 -2.55 -11.99
N ILE A 218 -12.12 -1.46 -11.48
CA ILE A 218 -13.10 -0.64 -12.20
C ILE A 218 -12.41 0.64 -12.67
N LEU A 219 -12.36 0.85 -13.99
CA LEU A 219 -11.79 2.06 -14.58
C LEU A 219 -12.73 2.61 -15.67
N GLY A 220 -13.14 3.87 -15.51
CA GLY A 220 -14.11 4.48 -16.40
C GLY A 220 -15.49 3.82 -16.34
N GLY A 221 -15.88 3.29 -15.17
CA GLY A 221 -17.13 2.55 -14.99
C GLY A 221 -17.14 1.15 -15.59
N LYS A 222 -16.01 0.68 -16.16
CA LYS A 222 -15.88 -0.65 -16.77
C LYS A 222 -14.99 -1.54 -15.92
N SER A 223 -15.43 -2.80 -15.70
CA SER A 223 -14.59 -3.83 -15.06
C SER A 223 -13.48 -4.26 -16.03
N ARG A 224 -12.26 -4.36 -15.52
CA ARG A 224 -11.07 -4.77 -16.25
C ARG A 224 -10.28 -5.80 -15.47
N ALA A 225 -9.66 -6.74 -16.17
CA ALA A 225 -8.68 -7.63 -15.59
C ALA A 225 -7.35 -6.88 -15.40
N LEU A 226 -6.75 -7.05 -14.24
CA LEU A 226 -5.41 -6.57 -13.92
C LEU A 226 -4.55 -7.81 -13.66
N GLN A 227 -3.54 -8.02 -14.49
CA GLN A 227 -2.74 -9.23 -14.51
C GLN A 227 -1.28 -8.95 -14.16
N LEU A 228 -0.68 -9.83 -13.38
CA LEU A 228 0.77 -9.91 -13.25
C LEU A 228 1.31 -10.77 -14.37
N PRO A 229 2.45 -10.41 -14.99
CA PRO A 229 3.11 -11.31 -15.91
C PRO A 229 3.53 -12.58 -15.16
N PRO A 230 3.57 -13.72 -15.83
CA PRO A 230 4.18 -14.91 -15.27
C PRO A 230 5.63 -14.58 -14.89
N ALA A 231 6.10 -15.18 -13.79
CA ALA A 231 7.51 -15.04 -13.41
C ALA A 231 8.39 -15.38 -14.63
N PRO A 232 9.37 -14.54 -14.96
CA PRO A 232 10.26 -14.86 -16.08
C PRO A 232 10.88 -16.23 -15.79
N PRO A 233 10.95 -17.12 -16.80
CA PRO A 233 11.68 -18.37 -16.64
C PRO A 233 13.09 -18.03 -16.18
N HIS A 234 13.61 -18.78 -15.22
CA HIS A 234 14.98 -18.60 -14.72
C HIS A 234 15.95 -18.69 -15.90
N HIS A 235 16.29 -17.56 -16.49
CA HIS A 235 17.28 -17.49 -17.54
C HIS A 235 18.66 -17.70 -16.93
N SER A 236 19.38 -18.65 -17.50
CA SER A 236 20.83 -18.81 -17.29
C SER A 236 21.56 -17.48 -17.53
N PRO A 237 22.62 -17.18 -16.75
CA PRO A 237 23.25 -15.85 -16.66
C PRO A 237 24.02 -15.38 -17.91
N HIS A 238 23.78 -15.93 -19.10
CA HIS A 238 24.61 -15.71 -20.30
C HIS A 238 23.93 -14.98 -21.46
N SER A 239 22.91 -14.14 -21.24
CA SER A 239 22.38 -13.31 -22.32
C SER A 239 22.91 -11.89 -22.25
N PRO A 240 23.78 -11.42 -23.19
CA PRO A 240 24.41 -10.11 -23.15
C PRO A 240 23.49 -8.93 -23.52
N HIS A 241 22.23 -9.18 -23.86
CA HIS A 241 21.27 -8.14 -24.19
C HIS A 241 20.34 -7.93 -23.00
N SER A 242 20.64 -6.91 -22.17
CA SER A 242 19.69 -6.43 -21.17
C SER A 242 18.45 -5.88 -21.91
N PRO A 243 17.27 -6.52 -21.80
CA PRO A 243 16.07 -5.96 -22.41
C PRO A 243 15.76 -4.61 -21.77
N THR A 244 15.36 -3.66 -22.59
CA THR A 244 14.84 -2.38 -22.10
C THR A 244 13.75 -2.67 -21.08
N PRO A 245 13.79 -2.09 -19.87
CA PRO A 245 12.81 -2.37 -18.84
C PRO A 245 11.40 -2.02 -19.37
N ALA A 246 10.50 -3.00 -19.31
CA ALA A 246 9.12 -2.80 -19.72
C ALA A 246 8.47 -1.70 -18.84
N PRO A 247 7.58 -0.87 -19.41
CA PRO A 247 6.84 0.10 -18.62
C PRO A 247 6.05 -0.62 -17.52
N PRO A 248 5.92 -0.05 -16.30
CA PRO A 248 5.30 -0.73 -15.16
C PRO A 248 3.84 -1.14 -15.38
N PHE A 249 3.18 -0.58 -16.39
CA PHE A 249 1.86 -1.04 -16.84
C PHE A 249 1.82 -1.07 -18.37
N THR A 250 1.28 -2.14 -18.92
CA THR A 250 0.89 -2.25 -20.32
C THR A 250 -0.60 -2.55 -20.42
N HIS A 251 -1.19 -2.33 -21.59
CA HIS A 251 -2.61 -2.53 -21.80
C HIS A 251 -2.85 -3.16 -23.19
N ALA A 252 -3.61 -4.26 -23.19
CA ALA A 252 -4.11 -4.88 -24.41
C ALA A 252 -5.58 -5.28 -24.21
N HIS A 253 -6.47 -4.81 -25.07
CA HIS A 253 -7.91 -5.02 -25.00
C HIS A 253 -8.47 -4.60 -23.61
N ASN A 254 -9.02 -5.53 -22.82
CA ASN A 254 -9.55 -5.29 -21.47
C ASN A 254 -8.61 -5.76 -20.35
N VAL A 255 -7.38 -6.10 -20.68
CA VAL A 255 -6.38 -6.59 -19.74
C VAL A 255 -5.31 -5.53 -19.53
N ILE A 256 -5.02 -5.23 -18.28
CA ILE A 256 -3.93 -4.37 -17.84
C ILE A 256 -2.87 -5.29 -17.25
N THR A 257 -1.65 -5.26 -17.76
CA THR A 257 -0.54 -6.01 -17.19
C THR A 257 0.34 -5.09 -16.37
N TYR A 258 0.55 -5.44 -15.11
CA TYR A 258 1.47 -4.75 -14.23
C TYR A 258 2.82 -5.49 -14.22
N HIS A 259 3.86 -4.82 -14.62
CA HIS A 259 5.23 -5.32 -14.56
C HIS A 259 5.88 -4.78 -13.28
N PRO A 260 6.18 -5.64 -12.30
CA PRO A 260 6.89 -5.22 -11.10
C PRO A 260 8.20 -4.56 -11.51
N THR A 261 8.43 -3.35 -11.03
CA THR A 261 9.73 -2.70 -11.21
C THR A 261 10.70 -3.45 -10.29
N SER A 262 11.52 -4.33 -10.83
CA SER A 262 12.62 -4.90 -10.07
C SER A 262 13.52 -3.73 -9.65
N ALA A 263 13.71 -3.55 -8.36
CA ALA A 263 14.80 -2.72 -7.90
C ALA A 263 16.08 -3.33 -8.50
N ARG A 264 16.73 -2.59 -9.40
CA ARG A 264 18.03 -3.03 -9.92
C ARG A 264 18.95 -3.20 -8.72
N ALA A 265 19.50 -4.41 -8.57
CA ALA A 265 20.60 -4.70 -7.68
C ALA A 265 21.83 -3.88 -8.08
#